data_b12179fb24075e4b4e2a039dc8db2e70
#
_entry.id   b12179fb24075e4b4e2a039dc8db2e70
#
_cell.length_a   1.000
_cell.length_b   1.000
_cell.length_c   1.000
_cell.angle_alpha   90.00
_cell.angle_beta   90.00
_cell.angle_gamma   90.00
#
_symmetry.space_group_name_H-M   'P 1'
#
loop_
_entity.id
_entity.type
_entity.pdbx_description
1 polymer ?
#
loop_
_entity_poly.entity_id
_entity_poly.type
_entity_poly.pdbx_seq_one_letter_code
_entity_poly.pdbx_strand_id
1 'polypeptide(L)' 'MKKFIDFLNELENRSIYYKLGKSNDEYIMVEITVPGQRWEVEFSADDVRIEKFISDGTLYDETEIDILFRDFSD' A
#
# COMPACT_ATOMS: atom_id res chain seq x y z
N MET A 1 -12.72 5.55 6.11
CA MET A 1 -11.50 5.38 6.93
C MET A 1 -11.29 3.98 7.44
N LYS A 2 -12.34 3.21 7.57
CA LYS A 2 -12.17 1.84 8.05
C LYS A 2 -11.26 1.02 7.15
N LYS A 3 -11.41 1.13 5.83
CA LYS A 3 -10.56 0.40 4.89
C LYS A 3 -9.08 0.76 5.08
N PHE A 4 -8.79 2.03 5.28
CA PHE A 4 -7.42 2.50 5.49
C PHE A 4 -6.84 1.92 6.79
N ILE A 5 -7.59 2.01 7.88
CA ILE A 5 -7.13 1.50 9.17
C ILE A 5 -6.95 -0.02 9.13
N ASP A 6 -7.89 -0.73 8.51
CA ASP A 6 -7.79 -2.18 8.38
C ASP A 6 -6.54 -2.57 7.59
N PHE A 7 -6.20 -1.80 6.55
CA PHE A 7 -5.00 -2.05 5.77
C PHE A 7 -3.75 -1.90 6.62
N LEU A 8 -3.65 -0.82 7.40
CA LEU A 8 -2.49 -0.61 8.27
C LEU A 8 -2.36 -1.71 9.31
N ASN A 9 -3.49 -2.12 9.91
CA ASN A 9 -3.48 -3.19 10.89
C ASN A 9 -3.01 -4.50 10.27
N GLU A 10 -3.40 -4.78 9.04
CA GLU A 10 -2.98 -6.00 8.37
C GLU A 10 -1.49 -5.97 8.06
N LEU A 11 -0.95 -4.82 7.66
CA LEU A 11 0.50 -4.70 7.46
C LEU A 11 1.25 -5.03 8.75
N GLU A 12 0.78 -4.51 9.87
CA GLU A 12 1.42 -4.75 11.16
C GLU A 12 1.28 -6.22 11.58
N ASN A 13 0.12 -6.82 11.35
CA ASN A 13 -0.08 -8.24 11.67
C ASN A 13 0.84 -9.15 10.87
N ARG A 14 1.24 -8.73 9.68
CA ARG A 14 2.10 -9.52 8.79
C ARG A 14 3.55 -9.08 8.82
N SER A 15 3.89 -8.18 9.75
CA SER A 15 5.26 -7.69 9.93
C SER A 15 5.82 -7.01 8.68
N ILE A 16 4.98 -6.31 7.94
CA ILE A 16 5.40 -5.55 6.78
C ILE A 16 5.59 -4.10 7.20
N TYR A 17 6.82 -3.59 7.00
CA TYR A 17 7.16 -2.23 7.38
C TYR A 17 6.54 -1.21 6.43
N TYR A 18 6.05 -0.11 6.98
CA TYR A 18 5.49 0.96 6.15
C TYR A 18 5.77 2.32 6.79
N LYS A 19 5.65 3.36 5.97
CA LYS A 19 5.69 4.74 6.42
C LYS A 19 4.45 5.44 5.91
N LEU A 20 3.96 6.42 6.68
CA LEU A 20 2.83 7.23 6.26
C LEU A 20 3.33 8.58 5.77
N GLY A 21 2.66 9.09 4.73
CA GLY A 21 2.91 10.40 4.20
C GLY A 21 1.62 11.00 3.68
N LYS A 22 1.68 12.27 3.34
CA LYS A 22 0.54 12.97 2.75
C LYS A 22 0.94 13.36 1.34
N SER A 23 0.34 12.73 0.33
CA SER A 23 0.71 13.03 -1.05
C SER A 23 0.07 14.32 -1.55
N ASN A 24 -1.14 14.65 -1.06
CA ASN A 24 -1.79 15.93 -1.34
C ASN A 24 -2.92 16.12 -0.33
N ASP A 25 -3.80 17.12 -0.58
CA ASP A 25 -4.86 17.46 0.36
C ASP A 25 -5.91 16.36 0.53
N GLU A 26 -6.01 15.45 -0.44
CA GLU A 26 -7.08 14.45 -0.47
C GLU A 26 -6.61 13.03 -0.24
N TYR A 27 -5.30 12.76 -0.32
CA TYR A 27 -4.76 11.40 -0.25
C TYR A 27 -3.73 11.27 0.85
N ILE A 28 -3.81 10.15 1.56
CA ILE A 28 -2.76 9.71 2.49
C ILE A 28 -2.02 8.57 1.82
N MET A 29 -0.69 8.66 1.79
CA MET A 29 0.13 7.64 1.15
C MET A 29 0.72 6.70 2.20
N VAL A 30 0.62 5.40 1.91
CA VAL A 30 1.31 4.37 2.68
C VAL A 30 2.44 3.86 1.80
N GLU A 31 3.68 4.13 2.21
CA GLU A 31 4.85 3.68 1.49
C GLU A 31 5.34 2.38 2.11
N ILE A 32 5.42 1.33 1.30
CA ILE A 32 5.74 -0.02 1.76
C ILE A 32 7.01 -0.47 1.06
N THR A 33 7.98 -0.97 1.83
CA THR A 33 9.21 -1.51 1.28
C THR A 33 9.28 -2.99 1.63
N VAL A 34 9.33 -3.83 0.59
CA VAL A 34 9.51 -5.27 0.72
C VAL A 34 10.69 -5.68 -0.15
N PRO A 35 11.26 -6.88 0.04
CA PRO A 35 12.44 -7.27 -0.73
C PRO A 35 12.22 -7.13 -2.23
N GLY A 36 13.03 -6.28 -2.87
CA GLY A 36 13.00 -6.08 -4.31
C GLY A 36 11.90 -5.17 -4.83
N GLN A 37 11.05 -4.62 -3.97
CA GLN A 37 9.92 -3.81 -4.41
C GLN A 37 9.66 -2.66 -3.44
N ARG A 38 9.10 -1.58 -3.99
CA ARG A 38 8.55 -0.50 -3.19
C ARG A 38 7.14 -0.22 -3.71
N TRP A 39 6.21 -0.05 -2.80
CA TRP A 39 4.81 0.21 -3.13
C TRP A 39 4.40 1.54 -2.55
N GLU A 40 3.60 2.28 -3.29
CA GLU A 40 2.95 3.49 -2.79
C GLU A 40 1.45 3.29 -2.93
N VAL A 41 0.75 3.20 -1.81
CA VAL A 41 -0.69 2.99 -1.77
C VAL A 41 -1.31 4.28 -1.25
N GLU A 42 -2.11 4.93 -2.09
CA GLU A 42 -2.72 6.22 -1.75
C GLU A 42 -4.20 6.02 -1.48
N PHE A 43 -4.63 6.47 -0.32
CA PHE A 43 -6.02 6.37 0.12
C PHE A 43 -6.67 7.74 0.17
N SER A 44 -7.86 7.85 -0.41
CA SER A 44 -8.75 8.98 -0.20
C SER A 44 -10.05 8.47 0.43
N ALA A 45 -11.02 9.36 0.61
CA ALA A 45 -12.32 8.94 1.14
C ALA A 45 -13.02 7.93 0.23
N ASP A 46 -12.80 8.02 -1.08
CA ASP A 46 -13.54 7.25 -2.07
C ASP A 46 -12.70 6.35 -2.95
N ASP A 47 -11.37 6.41 -2.84
CA ASP A 47 -10.53 5.77 -3.85
C ASP A 47 -9.25 5.25 -3.24
N VAL A 48 -8.68 4.22 -3.88
CA VAL A 48 -7.38 3.66 -3.53
C VAL A 48 -6.58 3.55 -4.82
N ARG A 49 -5.37 4.12 -4.81
CA ARG A 49 -4.46 4.02 -5.96
C ARG A 49 -3.18 3.36 -5.52
N ILE A 50 -2.65 2.46 -6.35
CA ILE A 50 -1.47 1.68 -6.02
C ILE A 50 -0.46 1.80 -7.14
N GLU A 51 0.78 2.13 -6.76
CA GLU A 51 1.89 2.15 -7.69
C GLU A 51 3.00 1.26 -7.14
N LYS A 52 3.50 0.36 -7.99
CA LYS A 52 4.56 -0.56 -7.60
C LYS A 52 5.82 -0.20 -8.39
N PHE A 53 6.93 -0.12 -7.68
CA PHE A 53 8.22 0.21 -8.26
C PHE A 53 9.08 -1.04 -8.28
N ILE A 54 8.84 -1.89 -9.27
CA ILE A 54 9.66 -3.08 -9.50
C ILE A 54 10.44 -2.92 -10.80
N SER A 55 9.76 -2.95 -11.91
CA SER A 55 10.42 -2.75 -13.20
C SER A 55 9.50 -2.14 -14.24
N ASP A 56 8.21 -2.05 -13.99
CA ASP A 56 7.27 -1.62 -15.02
C ASP A 56 6.61 -0.26 -14.78
N GLY A 57 6.60 0.24 -13.54
CA GLY A 57 5.99 1.53 -13.24
C GLY A 57 4.49 1.59 -13.49
N THR A 58 3.85 0.46 -13.62
CA THR A 58 2.42 0.38 -13.93
C THR A 58 1.58 0.72 -12.69
N LEU A 59 0.45 1.40 -12.91
CA LEU A 59 -0.52 1.63 -11.84
C LEU A 59 -1.42 0.41 -11.70
N TYR A 60 -1.69 0.04 -10.47
CA TYR A 60 -2.49 -1.13 -10.14
C TYR A 60 -3.70 -0.72 -9.31
N ASP A 61 -4.74 -1.54 -9.33
CA ASP A 61 -5.92 -1.29 -8.51
C ASP A 61 -5.79 -1.99 -7.15
N GLU A 62 -6.83 -1.87 -6.31
CA GLU A 62 -6.70 -2.37 -4.94
C GLU A 62 -6.64 -3.89 -4.84
N THR A 63 -6.91 -4.64 -5.94
CA THR A 63 -6.74 -6.10 -5.91
C THR A 63 -5.28 -6.49 -5.70
N GLU A 64 -4.33 -5.61 -6.01
CA GLU A 64 -2.91 -5.87 -5.78
C GLU A 64 -2.57 -5.98 -4.30
N ILE A 65 -3.40 -5.46 -3.41
CA ILE A 65 -3.17 -5.60 -1.98
C ILE A 65 -3.16 -7.08 -1.58
N ASP A 66 -4.00 -7.90 -2.19
CA ASP A 66 -4.01 -9.33 -1.92
C ASP A 66 -2.69 -9.98 -2.34
N ILE A 67 -2.12 -9.52 -3.44
CA ILE A 67 -0.83 -10.03 -3.92
C ILE A 67 0.28 -9.65 -2.96
N LEU A 68 0.27 -8.41 -2.46
CA LEU A 68 1.25 -7.96 -1.47
C LEU A 68 1.23 -8.87 -0.25
N PHE A 69 0.05 -9.14 0.29
CA PHE A 69 -0.06 -9.94 1.50
C PHE A 69 0.27 -11.41 1.25
N ARG A 70 -0.07 -11.92 0.07
CA ARG A 70 0.25 -13.30 -0.28
C ARG A 70 1.75 -13.52 -0.40
N ASP A 71 2.45 -12.58 -1.05
CA ASP A 71 3.84 -12.79 -1.43
C ASP A 71 4.83 -12.36 -0.36
N PHE A 72 4.45 -11.43 0.53
CA PHE A 72 5.41 -10.81 1.46
C PHE A 72 5.00 -10.93 2.92
N SER A 73 4.05 -11.77 3.24
CA SER A 73 3.69 -12.02 4.64
C SER A 73 4.74 -12.85 5.33
N ASP A 74 4.97 -12.52 6.58
CA ASP A 74 5.78 -13.36 7.46
C ASP A 74 4.96 -14.50 8.06
#